data_824ace11d4ce82aba86da11bedf40f74
#
_entry.id   824ace11d4ce82aba86da11bedf40f74
#
_cell.length_a   1.000
_cell.length_b   1.000
_cell.length_c   1.000
_cell.angle_alpha   90.00
_cell.angle_beta   90.00
_cell.angle_gamma   90.00
#
_symmetry.space_group_name_H-M   'P 1'
#
loop_
_entity.id
_entity.type
_entity.pdbx_description
1 polymer ?
#
loop_
_entity_poly.entity_id
_entity_poly.type
_entity_poly.pdbx_seq_one_letter_code
_entity_poly.pdbx_strand_id
1 'polypeptide(L)'
;MQSQDADFVCLQETKAQEHQLPLEASAVSHYTGVFLDAEKKGYSGVAIYAKREPDRIVRGFGWPEYDREARWLQFDYANLSIVSLYVPSGAMGPSRQAVKEAFLELFGARLAQLSKDGRSYIICGDYNIAHREIDVYNPVRCSRISGFFPHERAWMENVLSAQGWVDAFRTVNAEPGQFSWWSNFQNAFERNNGWRIDYQLATPDLGETVRTAAIYRAERFSDHAPVTIEYDL
;
A
#
# COMPACT_ATOMS: atom_id res chain seq x y z
N MET A 1 -16.30 -0.38 4.14
CA MET A 1 -15.75 -0.54 5.50
C MET A 1 -16.70 -1.36 6.38
N GLN A 2 -17.90 -0.87 6.69
CA GLN A 2 -18.83 -1.58 7.61
C GLN A 2 -19.16 -3.01 7.17
N SER A 3 -19.32 -3.29 5.86
CA SER A 3 -19.65 -4.63 5.36
C SER A 3 -18.51 -5.64 5.48
N GLN A 4 -17.27 -5.19 5.58
CA GLN A 4 -16.08 -6.05 5.74
C GLN A 4 -15.68 -6.20 7.20
N ASP A 5 -16.18 -5.34 8.06
CA ASP A 5 -15.89 -5.30 9.51
C ASP A 5 -14.39 -5.41 9.85
N ALA A 6 -13.52 -4.84 8.98
CA ALA A 6 -12.08 -4.92 9.14
C ALA A 6 -11.62 -4.17 10.41
N ASP A 7 -10.60 -4.70 11.10
CA ASP A 7 -10.04 -4.03 12.29
C ASP A 7 -9.24 -2.78 11.92
N PHE A 8 -8.61 -2.81 10.75
CA PHE A 8 -7.86 -1.69 10.18
C PHE A 8 -8.23 -1.46 8.72
N VAL A 9 -8.36 -0.20 8.32
CA VAL A 9 -8.53 0.20 6.92
C VAL A 9 -7.51 1.28 6.61
N CYS A 10 -6.57 0.96 5.71
CA CYS A 10 -5.51 1.84 5.25
C CYS A 10 -5.88 2.41 3.89
N LEU A 11 -5.89 3.73 3.76
CA LEU A 11 -6.20 4.42 2.52
C LEU A 11 -4.98 5.17 2.00
N GLN A 12 -4.82 5.18 0.70
CA GLN A 12 -3.79 5.91 -0.01
C GLN A 12 -4.43 6.86 -1.02
N GLU A 13 -3.67 7.88 -1.43
CA GLU A 13 -4.14 8.91 -2.37
C GLU A 13 -5.49 9.54 -1.97
N THR A 14 -5.63 9.89 -0.69
CA THR A 14 -6.85 10.55 -0.21
C THR A 14 -7.14 11.86 -0.94
N LYS A 15 -6.11 12.55 -1.43
CA LYS A 15 -6.19 13.78 -2.24
C LYS A 15 -7.09 14.87 -1.65
N ALA A 16 -7.43 14.75 -0.38
CA ALA A 16 -8.30 15.66 0.37
C ALA A 16 -7.53 16.25 1.55
N GLN A 17 -7.88 17.46 1.91
CA GLN A 17 -7.44 18.04 3.19
C GLN A 17 -8.43 17.59 4.27
N GLU A 18 -7.96 17.28 5.47
CA GLU A 18 -8.79 16.73 6.54
C GLU A 18 -10.05 17.57 6.79
N HIS A 19 -9.92 18.91 6.79
CA HIS A 19 -11.05 19.83 6.99
C HIS A 19 -12.08 19.84 5.85
N GLN A 20 -11.80 19.19 4.71
CA GLN A 20 -12.73 19.08 3.56
C GLN A 20 -13.48 17.75 3.57
N LEU A 21 -13.14 16.85 4.48
CA LEU A 21 -13.77 15.53 4.53
C LEU A 21 -15.21 15.68 5.03
N PRO A 22 -16.17 15.00 4.38
CA PRO A 22 -17.52 14.93 4.89
C PRO A 22 -17.56 14.20 6.25
N LEU A 23 -18.54 14.51 7.08
CA LEU A 23 -18.65 13.92 8.43
C LEU A 23 -18.70 12.39 8.39
N GLU A 24 -19.34 11.83 7.38
CA GLU A 24 -19.46 10.38 7.16
C GLU A 24 -18.11 9.71 6.90
N ALA A 25 -17.11 10.44 6.40
CA ALA A 25 -15.76 9.95 6.21
C ALA A 25 -14.87 10.23 7.42
N SER A 26 -15.02 11.39 8.08
CA SER A 26 -14.20 11.75 9.25
C SER A 26 -14.65 11.06 10.53
N ALA A 27 -15.93 10.68 10.65
CA ALA A 27 -16.55 10.07 11.84
C ALA A 27 -17.27 8.76 11.48
N VAL A 28 -16.54 7.74 11.11
CA VAL A 28 -17.07 6.40 10.85
C VAL A 28 -17.35 5.71 12.19
N SER A 29 -18.60 5.26 12.41
CA SER A 29 -19.01 4.60 13.65
C SER A 29 -18.11 3.42 13.97
N HIS A 30 -17.67 3.32 15.22
CA HIS A 30 -16.78 2.29 15.77
C HIS A 30 -15.32 2.33 15.24
N TYR A 31 -14.94 3.39 14.55
CA TYR A 31 -13.55 3.58 14.10
C TYR A 31 -12.98 4.90 14.59
N THR A 32 -11.72 4.87 14.99
CA THR A 32 -10.88 6.05 15.10
C THR A 32 -10.20 6.24 13.76
N GLY A 33 -10.48 7.35 13.07
CA GLY A 33 -9.87 7.72 11.79
C GLY A 33 -8.79 8.78 11.99
N VAL A 34 -7.61 8.58 11.41
CA VAL A 34 -6.55 9.59 11.36
C VAL A 34 -6.15 9.78 9.90
N PHE A 35 -6.12 11.04 9.50
CA PHE A 35 -5.73 11.49 8.17
C PHE A 35 -4.39 12.20 8.23
N LEU A 36 -3.59 12.02 7.21
CA LEU A 36 -2.38 12.76 6.96
C LEU A 36 -2.46 13.30 5.53
N ASP A 37 -2.67 14.58 5.39
CA ASP A 37 -2.83 15.26 4.11
C ASP A 37 -1.55 15.98 3.70
N ALA A 38 -1.26 15.98 2.39
CA ALA A 38 -0.10 16.67 1.84
C ALA A 38 -0.24 18.19 1.91
N GLU A 39 0.89 18.90 2.01
CA GLU A 39 0.90 20.37 1.91
C GLU A 39 0.26 20.84 0.59
N LYS A 40 0.51 20.11 -0.49
CA LYS A 40 -0.10 20.39 -1.80
C LYS A 40 -1.52 19.82 -1.83
N LYS A 41 -2.52 20.72 -1.91
CA LYS A 41 -3.93 20.35 -2.03
C LYS A 41 -4.23 19.45 -3.23
N GLY A 42 -5.10 18.45 -3.05
CA GLY A 42 -5.50 17.54 -4.10
C GLY A 42 -4.41 16.54 -4.54
N TYR A 43 -3.42 16.29 -3.68
CA TYR A 43 -2.27 15.46 -4.00
C TYR A 43 -1.93 14.51 -2.86
N SER A 44 -1.57 13.25 -3.17
CA SER A 44 -1.11 12.25 -2.19
C SER A 44 -2.07 12.11 -0.99
N GLY A 45 -1.53 11.93 0.22
CA GLY A 45 -2.28 11.76 1.45
C GLY A 45 -2.56 10.29 1.76
N VAL A 46 -2.49 9.94 3.04
CA VAL A 46 -2.80 8.60 3.55
C VAL A 46 -3.71 8.70 4.77
N ALA A 47 -4.47 7.63 5.05
CA ALA A 47 -5.28 7.57 6.26
C ALA A 47 -5.30 6.14 6.82
N ILE A 48 -5.58 6.03 8.11
CA ILE A 48 -5.87 4.77 8.79
C ILE A 48 -7.13 4.96 9.61
N TYR A 49 -8.07 4.03 9.46
CA TYR A 49 -9.17 3.82 10.40
C TYR A 49 -8.90 2.55 11.18
N ALA A 50 -9.12 2.59 12.48
CA ALA A 50 -8.93 1.46 13.39
C ALA A 50 -10.08 1.36 14.38
N LYS A 51 -10.53 0.13 14.68
CA LYS A 51 -11.54 -0.11 15.74
C LYS A 51 -11.00 0.16 17.14
N ARG A 52 -9.70 0.01 17.31
CA ARG A 52 -8.99 0.24 18.57
C ARG A 52 -8.08 1.46 18.43
N GLU A 53 -8.07 2.33 19.43
CA GLU A 53 -7.13 3.45 19.47
C GLU A 53 -5.68 2.97 19.55
N PRO A 54 -4.75 3.56 18.78
CA PRO A 54 -3.35 3.22 18.85
C PRO A 54 -2.69 3.78 20.10
N ASP A 55 -1.68 3.07 20.61
CA ASP A 55 -0.85 3.54 21.73
C ASP A 55 0.02 4.73 21.30
N ARG A 56 0.39 4.77 19.99
CA ARG A 56 1.20 5.84 19.38
C ARG A 56 0.86 6.00 17.90
N ILE A 57 0.93 7.25 17.42
CA ILE A 57 0.78 7.60 16.02
C ILE A 57 2.09 8.22 15.51
N VAL A 58 2.65 7.66 14.43
CA VAL A 58 3.83 8.20 13.75
C VAL A 58 3.41 8.74 12.38
N ARG A 59 3.74 10.02 12.14
CA ARG A 59 3.45 10.72 10.89
C ARG A 59 4.75 11.00 10.14
N GLY A 60 4.85 10.51 8.91
CA GLY A 60 6.03 10.69 8.07
C GLY A 60 7.18 9.75 8.41
N PHE A 61 8.21 9.82 7.59
CA PHE A 61 9.45 9.05 7.69
C PHE A 61 10.54 9.75 8.51
N GLY A 62 10.40 11.06 8.75
CA GLY A 62 11.47 11.95 9.13
C GLY A 62 12.29 12.45 7.91
N TRP A 63 11.73 12.36 6.70
CA TRP A 63 12.32 12.85 5.45
C TRP A 63 11.49 14.04 4.94
N PRO A 64 11.91 15.28 5.18
CA PRO A 64 11.07 16.47 4.95
C PRO A 64 10.49 16.58 3.55
N GLU A 65 11.19 16.09 2.52
CA GLU A 65 10.73 16.10 1.13
C GLU A 65 9.49 15.23 0.93
N TYR A 66 9.50 14.02 1.49
CA TYR A 66 8.40 13.06 1.35
C TYR A 66 7.33 13.23 2.43
N ASP A 67 7.70 13.76 3.58
CA ASP A 67 6.76 14.02 4.68
C ASP A 67 5.75 15.12 4.31
N ARG A 68 6.17 16.13 3.51
CA ARG A 68 5.26 17.13 2.93
C ARG A 68 4.23 16.56 1.97
N GLU A 69 4.51 15.38 1.43
CA GLU A 69 3.61 14.66 0.53
C GLU A 69 2.70 13.66 1.26
N ALA A 70 2.82 13.53 2.60
CA ALA A 70 1.97 12.70 3.45
C ALA A 70 1.86 11.24 2.93
N ARG A 71 3.00 10.53 2.92
CA ARG A 71 3.12 9.19 2.33
C ARG A 71 3.23 8.04 3.32
N TRP A 72 3.37 8.36 4.63
CA TRP A 72 3.52 7.38 5.71
C TRP A 72 2.71 7.79 6.93
N LEU A 73 1.79 6.93 7.33
CA LEU A 73 1.08 7.03 8.60
C LEU A 73 1.17 5.67 9.29
N GLN A 74 1.56 5.65 10.57
CA GLN A 74 1.74 4.42 11.32
C GLN A 74 0.99 4.50 12.65
N PHE A 75 0.30 3.42 12.98
CA PHE A 75 -0.34 3.17 14.26
C PHE A 75 0.43 2.07 14.98
N ASP A 76 0.87 2.33 16.20
CA ASP A 76 1.56 1.37 17.05
C ASP A 76 0.62 0.84 18.14
N TYR A 77 0.64 -0.49 18.32
CA TYR A 77 -0.07 -1.24 19.37
C TYR A 77 0.92 -2.20 20.02
N ALA A 78 1.28 -2.00 21.31
CA ALA A 78 2.28 -2.83 21.95
C ALA A 78 3.46 -3.15 21.00
N ASN A 79 3.58 -4.40 20.50
CA ASN A 79 4.62 -4.80 19.55
C ASN A 79 4.19 -4.80 18.07
N LEU A 80 2.94 -4.48 17.74
CA LEU A 80 2.41 -4.46 16.37
C LEU A 80 2.36 -3.03 15.84
N SER A 81 2.77 -2.84 14.58
CA SER A 81 2.62 -1.59 13.84
C SER A 81 1.83 -1.81 12.55
N ILE A 82 0.79 -1.01 12.37
CA ILE A 82 -0.02 -0.95 11.14
C ILE A 82 0.34 0.34 10.41
N VAL A 83 0.68 0.22 9.14
CA VAL A 83 1.14 1.35 8.33
C VAL A 83 0.29 1.52 7.08
N SER A 84 -0.07 2.75 6.78
CA SER A 84 -0.57 3.16 5.46
C SER A 84 0.54 3.89 4.71
N LEU A 85 0.92 3.34 3.55
CA LEU A 85 2.03 3.78 2.71
C LEU A 85 1.57 4.14 1.30
N TYR A 86 2.08 5.24 0.76
CA TYR A 86 1.93 5.58 -0.65
C TYR A 86 3.28 5.86 -1.32
N VAL A 87 3.77 4.93 -2.13
CA VAL A 87 5.01 5.08 -2.89
C VAL A 87 4.81 6.03 -4.08
N PRO A 88 5.73 6.95 -4.36
CA PRO A 88 5.61 7.83 -5.53
C PRO A 88 5.40 7.07 -6.83
N SER A 89 4.46 7.53 -7.67
CA SER A 89 4.28 7.00 -9.02
C SER A 89 5.30 7.60 -9.98
N GLY A 90 5.89 6.78 -10.86
CA GLY A 90 6.77 7.20 -11.95
C GLY A 90 6.05 7.37 -13.30
N ALA A 91 4.74 7.12 -13.37
CA ALA A 91 3.99 7.05 -14.63
C ALA A 91 3.93 8.37 -15.42
N MET A 92 4.18 9.52 -14.78
CA MET A 92 4.11 10.85 -15.42
C MET A 92 5.44 11.26 -16.10
N GLY A 93 6.33 10.33 -16.39
CA GLY A 93 7.56 10.56 -17.15
C GLY A 93 8.86 10.53 -16.34
N PRO A 94 10.02 10.77 -16.98
CA PRO A 94 11.33 10.51 -16.41
C PRO A 94 11.62 11.25 -15.09
N SER A 95 11.17 12.49 -14.94
CA SER A 95 11.36 13.27 -13.71
C SER A 95 10.62 12.64 -12.53
N ARG A 96 9.41 12.13 -12.72
CA ARG A 96 8.67 11.43 -11.67
C ARG A 96 9.25 10.05 -11.39
N GLN A 97 9.76 9.37 -12.40
CA GLN A 97 10.48 8.11 -12.23
C GLN A 97 11.73 8.31 -11.35
N ALA A 98 12.51 9.36 -11.59
CA ALA A 98 13.69 9.67 -10.76
C ALA A 98 13.32 9.94 -9.29
N VAL A 99 12.21 10.64 -9.02
CA VAL A 99 11.69 10.84 -7.65
C VAL A 99 11.32 9.51 -7.01
N LYS A 100 10.65 8.62 -7.75
CA LYS A 100 10.32 7.28 -7.27
C LYS A 100 11.56 6.45 -6.94
N GLU A 101 12.55 6.46 -7.81
CA GLU A 101 13.81 5.70 -7.61
C GLU A 101 14.56 6.19 -6.38
N ALA A 102 14.69 7.50 -6.18
CA ALA A 102 15.28 8.07 -4.97
C ALA A 102 14.49 7.70 -3.70
N PHE A 103 13.16 7.70 -3.77
CA PHE A 103 12.31 7.21 -2.68
C PHE A 103 12.57 5.74 -2.37
N LEU A 104 12.61 4.89 -3.39
CA LEU A 104 12.81 3.43 -3.22
C LEU A 104 14.16 3.11 -2.58
N GLU A 105 15.22 3.86 -2.88
CA GLU A 105 16.52 3.71 -2.23
C GLU A 105 16.43 3.97 -0.72
N LEU A 106 15.87 5.11 -0.31
CA LEU A 106 15.66 5.46 1.09
C LEU A 106 14.71 4.48 1.79
N PHE A 107 13.64 4.10 1.12
CA PHE A 107 12.62 3.21 1.68
C PHE A 107 13.15 1.79 1.85
N GLY A 108 13.95 1.28 0.90
CA GLY A 108 14.62 -0.01 1.04
C GLY A 108 15.55 -0.06 2.26
N ALA A 109 16.29 1.02 2.52
CA ALA A 109 17.11 1.14 3.73
C ALA A 109 16.26 1.18 5.02
N ARG A 110 15.11 1.89 4.97
CA ARG A 110 14.16 1.91 6.10
C ARG A 110 13.58 0.53 6.38
N LEU A 111 13.14 -0.19 5.35
CA LEU A 111 12.61 -1.55 5.49
C LEU A 111 13.64 -2.51 6.11
N ALA A 112 14.91 -2.39 5.70
CA ALA A 112 16.02 -3.17 6.27
C ALA A 112 16.31 -2.84 7.74
N GLN A 113 15.97 -1.65 8.22
CA GLN A 113 16.02 -1.28 9.64
C GLN A 113 14.83 -1.86 10.41
N LEU A 114 13.61 -1.67 9.88
CA LEU A 114 12.37 -2.14 10.50
C LEU A 114 12.34 -3.66 10.64
N SER A 115 12.87 -4.41 9.66
CA SER A 115 12.94 -5.88 9.74
C SER A 115 13.83 -6.42 10.88
N LYS A 116 14.60 -5.54 11.55
CA LYS A 116 15.56 -5.90 12.61
C LYS A 116 15.30 -5.22 13.95
N ASP A 117 14.28 -4.39 14.06
CA ASP A 117 14.01 -3.62 15.29
C ASP A 117 13.22 -4.42 16.34
N GLY A 118 12.78 -5.64 15.98
CA GLY A 118 12.07 -6.54 16.87
C GLY A 118 10.57 -6.29 16.97
N ARG A 119 10.01 -5.38 16.19
CA ARG A 119 8.57 -5.13 16.11
C ARG A 119 7.94 -5.91 14.94
N SER A 120 6.68 -6.25 15.10
CA SER A 120 5.86 -6.82 14.02
C SER A 120 5.20 -5.70 13.21
N TYR A 121 5.28 -5.77 11.89
CA TYR A 121 4.74 -4.75 10.98
C TYR A 121 3.80 -5.36 9.95
N ILE A 122 2.70 -4.65 9.68
CA ILE A 122 1.88 -4.79 8.46
C ILE A 122 1.92 -3.44 7.75
N ILE A 123 2.59 -3.39 6.58
CA ILE A 123 2.70 -2.17 5.77
C ILE A 123 1.77 -2.29 4.58
N CYS A 124 0.57 -1.72 4.73
CA CYS A 124 -0.46 -1.66 3.70
C CYS A 124 -0.19 -0.48 2.76
N GLY A 125 -0.19 -0.69 1.46
CA GLY A 125 0.01 0.47 0.59
C GLY A 125 -0.04 0.19 -0.90
N ASP A 126 -0.14 1.30 -1.64
CA ASP A 126 0.16 1.34 -3.06
C ASP A 126 1.67 1.53 -3.24
N TYR A 127 2.33 0.48 -3.68
CA TYR A 127 3.77 0.47 -3.95
C TYR A 127 4.11 0.98 -5.34
N ASN A 128 3.09 1.16 -6.19
CA ASN A 128 3.28 1.54 -7.59
C ASN A 128 4.26 0.59 -8.35
N ILE A 129 4.44 -0.65 -7.88
CA ILE A 129 5.29 -1.69 -8.45
C ILE A 129 4.52 -3.00 -8.50
N ALA A 130 4.46 -3.64 -9.66
CA ALA A 130 4.10 -5.05 -9.77
C ALA A 130 5.38 -5.90 -9.74
N HIS A 131 5.42 -6.94 -8.91
CA HIS A 131 6.66 -7.70 -8.65
C HIS A 131 6.95 -8.71 -9.74
N ARG A 132 6.02 -9.64 -9.97
CA ARG A 132 6.21 -10.79 -10.86
C ARG A 132 5.36 -10.68 -12.13
N GLU A 133 5.65 -11.51 -13.11
CA GLU A 133 4.88 -11.56 -14.36
C GLU A 133 3.39 -11.87 -14.13
N ILE A 134 3.08 -12.66 -13.11
CA ILE A 134 1.70 -12.96 -12.68
C ILE A 134 0.95 -11.73 -12.15
N ASP A 135 1.67 -10.67 -11.78
CA ASP A 135 1.11 -9.45 -11.18
C ASP A 135 0.73 -8.38 -12.22
N VAL A 136 0.86 -8.68 -13.52
CA VAL A 136 0.45 -7.80 -14.62
C VAL A 136 -0.26 -8.57 -15.73
N TYR A 137 -1.21 -7.94 -16.40
CA TYR A 137 -1.99 -8.57 -17.47
C TYR A 137 -1.17 -8.97 -18.71
N ASN A 138 -0.06 -8.28 -18.99
CA ASN A 138 0.81 -8.53 -20.14
C ASN A 138 2.26 -8.17 -19.80
N PRO A 139 3.08 -9.12 -19.32
CA PRO A 139 4.44 -8.86 -18.88
C PRO A 139 5.35 -8.27 -19.96
N VAL A 140 5.22 -8.75 -21.20
CA VAL A 140 6.06 -8.27 -22.33
C VAL A 140 5.81 -6.79 -22.60
N ARG A 141 4.54 -6.38 -22.66
CA ARG A 141 4.17 -4.98 -22.86
C ARG A 141 4.52 -4.11 -21.67
N CYS A 142 4.28 -4.61 -20.46
CA CYS A 142 4.45 -3.86 -19.22
C CYS A 142 5.92 -3.65 -18.84
N SER A 143 6.86 -4.49 -19.33
CA SER A 143 8.29 -4.41 -18.97
C SER A 143 8.99 -3.07 -19.31
N ARG A 144 8.34 -2.23 -20.09
CA ARG A 144 8.82 -0.88 -20.49
C ARG A 144 8.02 0.25 -19.84
N ILE A 145 7.22 -0.07 -18.82
CA ILE A 145 6.31 0.90 -18.16
C ILE A 145 6.74 1.01 -16.70
N SER A 146 6.75 2.25 -16.17
CA SER A 146 6.98 2.49 -14.74
C SER A 146 6.03 1.64 -13.88
N GLY A 147 6.56 1.04 -12.84
CA GLY A 147 5.86 0.07 -12.00
C GLY A 147 6.17 -1.39 -12.39
N PHE A 148 6.82 -1.63 -13.55
CA PHE A 148 7.24 -2.97 -13.94
C PHE A 148 8.62 -3.00 -14.62
N PHE A 149 9.42 -1.96 -14.44
CA PHE A 149 10.80 -1.97 -14.90
C PHE A 149 11.62 -3.06 -14.20
N PRO A 150 12.62 -3.65 -14.86
CA PRO A 150 13.45 -4.69 -14.26
C PRO A 150 14.07 -4.30 -12.91
N HIS A 151 14.52 -3.07 -12.75
CA HIS A 151 15.12 -2.56 -11.51
C HIS A 151 14.08 -2.38 -10.39
N GLU A 152 12.83 -1.98 -10.69
CA GLU A 152 11.75 -1.90 -9.72
C GLU A 152 11.35 -3.29 -9.20
N ARG A 153 11.26 -4.26 -10.11
CA ARG A 153 11.00 -5.67 -9.75
C ARG A 153 12.14 -6.26 -8.91
N ALA A 154 13.39 -5.95 -9.27
CA ALA A 154 14.56 -6.37 -8.51
C ALA A 154 14.59 -5.74 -7.11
N TRP A 155 14.14 -4.48 -6.97
CA TRP A 155 13.98 -3.84 -5.67
C TRP A 155 12.95 -4.59 -4.80
N MET A 156 11.78 -4.92 -5.34
CA MET A 156 10.76 -5.69 -4.61
C MET A 156 11.26 -7.10 -4.26
N GLU A 157 11.96 -7.78 -5.17
CA GLU A 157 12.57 -9.09 -4.90
C GLU A 157 13.58 -9.00 -3.74
N ASN A 158 14.41 -7.95 -3.71
CA ASN A 158 15.36 -7.74 -2.61
C ASN A 158 14.65 -7.51 -1.25
N VAL A 159 13.55 -6.76 -1.24
CA VAL A 159 12.73 -6.54 -0.03
C VAL A 159 12.19 -7.87 0.49
N LEU A 160 11.64 -8.70 -0.39
CA LEU A 160 11.03 -9.96 0.00
C LEU A 160 12.06 -11.03 0.36
N SER A 161 13.07 -11.25 -0.51
CA SER A 161 14.00 -12.36 -0.35
C SER A 161 15.18 -12.04 0.57
N ALA A 162 15.85 -10.90 0.40
CA ALA A 162 17.06 -10.58 1.16
C ALA A 162 16.78 -9.89 2.50
N GLN A 163 15.70 -9.09 2.59
CA GLN A 163 15.32 -8.42 3.84
C GLN A 163 14.28 -9.19 4.66
N GLY A 164 13.70 -10.25 4.09
CA GLY A 164 12.80 -11.17 4.78
C GLY A 164 11.36 -10.68 4.93
N TRP A 165 10.95 -9.62 4.24
CA TRP A 165 9.55 -9.21 4.23
C TRP A 165 8.68 -10.22 3.50
N VAL A 166 7.43 -10.34 3.91
CA VAL A 166 6.46 -11.28 3.34
C VAL A 166 5.40 -10.51 2.57
N ASP A 167 5.17 -10.87 1.29
CA ASP A 167 3.98 -10.47 0.55
C ASP A 167 2.79 -11.29 1.06
N ALA A 168 2.06 -10.75 2.04
CA ALA A 168 1.01 -11.46 2.74
C ALA A 168 -0.09 -12.01 1.80
N PHE A 169 -0.39 -11.29 0.72
CA PHE A 169 -1.36 -11.78 -0.28
C PHE A 169 -0.88 -13.08 -0.94
N ARG A 170 0.39 -13.13 -1.34
CA ARG A 170 0.95 -14.26 -2.09
C ARG A 170 1.29 -15.47 -1.23
N THR A 171 1.22 -15.38 0.11
CA THR A 171 1.36 -16.56 0.98
C THR A 171 0.19 -17.53 0.82
N VAL A 172 -1.02 -17.02 0.57
CA VAL A 172 -2.26 -17.83 0.52
C VAL A 172 -2.97 -17.78 -0.83
N ASN A 173 -2.57 -16.90 -1.74
CA ASN A 173 -3.19 -16.75 -3.05
C ASN A 173 -2.15 -16.70 -4.17
N ALA A 174 -1.93 -17.82 -4.84
CA ALA A 174 -1.01 -17.97 -5.98
C ALA A 174 -1.70 -17.84 -7.34
N GLU A 175 -3.00 -17.56 -7.38
CA GLU A 175 -3.78 -17.53 -8.60
C GLU A 175 -3.39 -16.35 -9.52
N PRO A 176 -3.37 -16.54 -10.85
CA PRO A 176 -3.16 -15.47 -11.80
C PRO A 176 -4.36 -14.52 -11.89
N GLY A 177 -4.13 -13.33 -12.47
CA GLY A 177 -5.21 -12.38 -12.72
C GLY A 177 -5.75 -11.68 -11.47
N GLN A 178 -5.04 -11.81 -10.34
CA GLN A 178 -5.34 -11.11 -9.10
C GLN A 178 -4.74 -9.71 -9.17
N PHE A 179 -5.51 -8.76 -9.69
CA PHE A 179 -5.06 -7.38 -9.86
C PHE A 179 -5.79 -6.45 -8.91
N SER A 180 -5.11 -5.42 -8.45
CA SER A 180 -5.64 -4.41 -7.53
C SER A 180 -5.83 -3.04 -8.18
N TRP A 181 -5.27 -2.82 -9.36
CA TRP A 181 -5.38 -1.58 -10.12
C TRP A 181 -5.65 -1.82 -11.62
N TRP A 182 -6.48 -0.96 -12.23
CA TRP A 182 -6.78 -0.96 -13.65
C TRP A 182 -6.83 0.47 -14.19
N SER A 183 -6.20 0.68 -15.34
CA SER A 183 -6.34 1.93 -16.08
C SER A 183 -7.81 2.27 -16.35
N ASN A 184 -8.15 3.56 -16.29
CA ASN A 184 -9.49 4.05 -16.64
C ASN A 184 -9.77 4.01 -18.17
N PHE A 185 -8.80 3.56 -18.97
CA PHE A 185 -8.92 3.52 -20.43
C PHE A 185 -9.20 2.10 -20.94
N GLN A 186 -9.86 2.03 -22.12
CA GLN A 186 -10.04 0.81 -22.91
C GLN A 186 -10.76 -0.34 -22.17
N ASN A 187 -11.68 -0.04 -21.24
CA ASN A 187 -12.41 -1.02 -20.45
C ASN A 187 -11.46 -2.02 -19.75
N ALA A 188 -10.36 -1.50 -19.19
CA ALA A 188 -9.32 -2.34 -18.61
C ALA A 188 -9.84 -3.17 -17.43
N PHE A 189 -10.74 -2.61 -16.61
CA PHE A 189 -11.35 -3.31 -15.50
C PHE A 189 -12.20 -4.51 -15.95
N GLU A 190 -13.09 -4.31 -16.93
CA GLU A 190 -14.00 -5.35 -17.48
C GLU A 190 -13.20 -6.47 -18.16
N ARG A 191 -12.07 -6.13 -18.81
CA ARG A 191 -11.17 -7.09 -19.46
C ARG A 191 -10.19 -7.74 -18.50
N ASN A 192 -10.18 -7.33 -17.26
CA ASN A 192 -9.16 -7.68 -16.28
C ASN A 192 -7.72 -7.41 -16.77
N ASN A 193 -7.50 -6.31 -17.47
CA ASN A 193 -6.18 -5.87 -17.90
C ASN A 193 -5.56 -4.98 -16.81
N GLY A 194 -5.26 -5.58 -15.68
CA GLY A 194 -4.84 -4.89 -14.47
C GLY A 194 -3.42 -5.19 -14.03
N TRP A 195 -3.06 -4.61 -12.90
CA TRP A 195 -1.79 -4.75 -12.21
C TRP A 195 -2.07 -4.97 -10.72
N ARG A 196 -1.26 -5.79 -10.06
CA ARG A 196 -1.25 -5.89 -8.60
C ARG A 196 -0.10 -5.03 -8.07
N ILE A 197 -0.42 -3.86 -7.56
CA ILE A 197 0.53 -2.86 -7.06
C ILE A 197 0.26 -2.46 -5.62
N ASP A 198 -0.86 -2.92 -5.06
CA ASP A 198 -1.22 -2.74 -3.65
C ASP A 198 -0.82 -3.98 -2.86
N TYR A 199 -0.06 -3.79 -1.79
CA TYR A 199 0.48 -4.86 -0.96
C TYR A 199 0.16 -4.66 0.51
N GLN A 200 0.19 -5.74 1.25
CA GLN A 200 0.45 -5.75 2.67
C GLN A 200 1.76 -6.51 2.88
N LEU A 201 2.86 -5.76 3.04
CA LEU A 201 4.14 -6.35 3.45
C LEU A 201 4.10 -6.59 4.95
N ALA A 202 4.33 -7.84 5.35
CA ALA A 202 4.33 -8.26 6.73
C ALA A 202 5.74 -8.70 7.15
N THR A 203 6.05 -8.57 8.44
CA THR A 203 7.20 -9.26 9.04
C THR A 203 6.97 -10.78 9.03
N PRO A 204 8.03 -11.62 9.07
CA PRO A 204 7.92 -13.08 8.94
C PRO A 204 6.96 -13.73 9.93
N ASP A 205 6.97 -13.30 11.18
CA ASP A 205 6.09 -13.76 12.24
C ASP A 205 4.60 -13.57 11.90
N LEU A 206 4.25 -12.43 11.32
CA LEU A 206 2.89 -12.16 10.85
C LEU A 206 2.57 -12.88 9.54
N GLY A 207 3.55 -13.09 8.68
CA GLY A 207 3.38 -13.85 7.45
C GLY A 207 2.85 -15.27 7.69
N GLU A 208 3.24 -15.91 8.80
CA GLU A 208 2.77 -17.24 9.20
C GLU A 208 1.33 -17.25 9.71
N THR A 209 0.80 -16.10 10.12
CA THR A 209 -0.57 -15.97 10.64
C THR A 209 -1.61 -15.65 9.57
N VAL A 210 -1.20 -15.41 8.32
CA VAL A 210 -2.13 -15.12 7.22
C VAL A 210 -3.05 -16.30 6.96
N ARG A 211 -4.37 -16.06 6.92
CA ARG A 211 -5.40 -17.07 6.68
C ARG A 211 -6.06 -16.93 5.31
N THR A 212 -6.49 -15.73 4.98
CA THR A 212 -7.16 -15.45 3.70
C THR A 212 -6.64 -14.16 3.08
N ALA A 213 -6.71 -14.09 1.75
CA ALA A 213 -6.41 -12.87 1.00
C ALA A 213 -7.33 -12.75 -0.20
N ALA A 214 -7.93 -11.59 -0.38
CA ALA A 214 -8.85 -11.31 -1.47
C ALA A 214 -8.68 -9.88 -2.01
N ILE A 215 -9.04 -9.70 -3.28
CA ILE A 215 -9.20 -8.40 -3.93
C ILE A 215 -10.68 -8.21 -4.23
N TYR A 216 -11.29 -7.18 -3.63
CA TYR A 216 -12.72 -6.92 -3.76
C TYR A 216 -13.04 -6.25 -5.09
N ARG A 217 -13.78 -6.95 -5.95
CA ARG A 217 -14.14 -6.48 -7.29
C ARG A 217 -15.64 -6.39 -7.56
N ALA A 218 -16.48 -6.66 -6.55
CA ALA A 218 -17.93 -6.66 -6.74
C ALA A 218 -18.48 -5.24 -7.00
N GLU A 219 -17.82 -4.22 -6.48
CA GLU A 219 -18.15 -2.82 -6.69
C GLU A 219 -16.88 -2.02 -6.95
N ARG A 220 -16.92 -1.07 -7.88
CA ARG A 220 -15.79 -0.24 -8.25
C ARG A 220 -15.87 1.12 -7.53
N PHE A 221 -14.99 1.34 -6.56
CA PHE A 221 -14.90 2.60 -5.81
C PHE A 221 -13.91 3.60 -6.44
N SER A 222 -12.86 3.08 -7.09
CA SER A 222 -11.82 3.87 -7.77
C SER A 222 -11.20 3.06 -8.92
N ASP A 223 -10.07 3.45 -9.42
CA ASP A 223 -9.20 2.65 -10.31
C ASP A 223 -8.41 1.57 -9.55
N HIS A 224 -8.38 1.62 -8.21
CA HIS A 224 -7.92 0.55 -7.34
C HIS A 224 -9.10 -0.23 -6.73
N ALA A 225 -8.86 -1.48 -6.38
CA ALA A 225 -9.77 -2.32 -5.61
C ALA A 225 -9.19 -2.59 -4.21
N PRO A 226 -10.04 -2.65 -3.17
CA PRO A 226 -9.60 -3.00 -1.82
C PRO A 226 -8.93 -4.38 -1.77
N VAL A 227 -7.79 -4.46 -1.11
CA VAL A 227 -7.08 -5.71 -0.79
C VAL A 227 -7.35 -6.03 0.67
N THR A 228 -8.00 -7.18 0.92
CA THR A 228 -8.35 -7.65 2.26
C THR A 228 -7.50 -8.85 2.60
N ILE A 229 -6.89 -8.86 3.78
CA ILE A 229 -6.13 -9.99 4.31
C ILE A 229 -6.56 -10.22 5.76
N GLU A 230 -6.79 -11.47 6.10
CA GLU A 230 -7.10 -11.90 7.46
C GLU A 230 -5.87 -12.57 8.08
N TYR A 231 -5.56 -12.15 9.30
CA TYR A 231 -4.47 -12.68 10.12
C TYR A 231 -5.05 -13.29 11.39
N ASP A 232 -4.45 -14.35 11.87
CA ASP A 232 -4.75 -14.99 13.15
C ASP A 232 -3.72 -14.47 14.20
N LEU A 233 -4.05 -13.34 14.86
CA LEU A 233 -3.17 -12.59 15.76
C LEU A 233 -3.44 -12.90 17.23
#